data_0b3397b87b7b6be7f1fddba63eb4d2ff
#
_entry.id   0b3397b87b7b6be7f1fddba63eb4d2ff
#
_cell.length_a   1.000
_cell.length_b   1.000
_cell.length_c   1.000
_cell.angle_alpha   90.00
_cell.angle_beta   90.00
_cell.angle_gamma   90.00
#
_symmetry.space_group_name_H-M   'P 1'
#
loop_
_entity.id
_entity.type
_entity.pdbx_description
1 polymer ?
#
loop_
_entity_poly.entity_id
_entity_poly.type
_entity_poly.pdbx_seq_one_letter_code
_entity_poly.pdbx_strand_id
1 'polypeptide(L)'
;MNSIGNLLWLILGGILVAIIYYIVGLLMCITIIGIPFGLQLFKLGNYALWPFGREMVFGPNEPGCLSVVMNLIWILLGWWEIAILHGIFGLLFCLTIVGIPWGLQHFKMALGSIFPFGQLVRS
;
A
#
# COMPACT_ATOMS: atom_id res chain seq x y z
N MET A 1 20.86 -2.94 -6.32
CA MET A 1 20.23 -2.14 -5.24
C MET A 1 18.79 -2.61 -4.93
N ASN A 2 17.95 -2.73 -5.96
CA ASN A 2 16.57 -3.09 -5.72
C ASN A 2 16.38 -4.44 -5.02
N SER A 3 17.12 -5.46 -5.44
CA SER A 3 17.00 -6.80 -4.83
C SER A 3 17.46 -6.80 -3.38
N ILE A 4 18.59 -6.15 -3.09
CA ILE A 4 19.10 -6.05 -1.72
C ILE A 4 18.17 -5.23 -0.86
N GLY A 5 17.70 -4.10 -1.38
CA GLY A 5 16.75 -3.24 -0.68
C GLY A 5 15.48 -3.99 -0.32
N ASN A 6 14.94 -4.75 -1.27
CA ASN A 6 13.72 -5.52 -1.06
C ASN A 6 13.93 -6.67 -0.05
N LEU A 7 15.07 -7.35 -0.12
CA LEU A 7 15.36 -8.41 0.85
C LEU A 7 15.45 -7.87 2.26
N LEU A 8 16.14 -6.75 2.45
CA LEU A 8 16.22 -6.10 3.76
C LEU A 8 14.85 -5.56 4.20
N TRP A 9 14.05 -5.06 3.26
CA TRP A 9 12.69 -4.62 3.55
C TRP A 9 11.86 -5.76 4.12
N LEU A 10 11.93 -6.95 3.54
CA LEU A 10 11.20 -8.11 4.06
C LEU A 10 11.61 -8.43 5.49
N ILE A 11 12.90 -8.37 5.78
CA ILE A 11 13.42 -8.64 7.13
C ILE A 11 13.00 -7.54 8.11
N LEU A 12 12.99 -6.29 7.67
CA LEU A 12 12.68 -5.14 8.51
C LEU A 12 11.18 -4.96 8.78
N GLY A 13 10.35 -5.88 8.33
CA GLY A 13 8.92 -5.85 8.62
C GLY A 13 8.02 -5.88 7.40
N GLY A 14 8.58 -5.80 6.19
CA GLY A 14 7.78 -5.81 4.98
C GLY A 14 6.92 -7.04 4.82
N ILE A 15 7.44 -8.20 5.21
CA ILE A 15 6.68 -9.44 5.14
C ILE A 15 5.49 -9.41 6.10
N LEU A 16 5.67 -8.84 7.29
CA LEU A 16 4.57 -8.70 8.26
C LEU A 16 3.50 -7.76 7.73
N VAL A 17 3.91 -6.65 7.14
CA VAL A 17 2.97 -5.69 6.55
C VAL A 17 2.17 -6.36 5.44
N ALA A 18 2.83 -7.11 4.55
CA ALA A 18 2.15 -7.81 3.47
C ALA A 18 1.16 -8.85 4.00
N ILE A 19 1.55 -9.61 5.01
CA ILE A 19 0.68 -10.63 5.61
C ILE A 19 -0.56 -9.97 6.21
N ILE A 20 -0.40 -8.84 6.90
CA ILE A 20 -1.53 -8.11 7.46
C ILE A 20 -2.49 -7.65 6.35
N TYR A 21 -1.96 -7.10 5.26
CA TYR A 21 -2.78 -6.72 4.12
C TYR A 21 -3.57 -7.91 3.57
N TYR A 22 -2.92 -9.07 3.42
CA TYR A 22 -3.59 -10.25 2.88
C TYR A 22 -4.66 -10.78 3.82
N ILE A 23 -4.38 -10.83 5.13
CA ILE A 23 -5.35 -11.32 6.12
C ILE A 23 -6.58 -10.41 6.15
N VAL A 24 -6.38 -9.10 6.27
CA VAL A 24 -7.49 -8.16 6.32
C VAL A 24 -8.24 -8.16 4.99
N GLY A 25 -7.52 -8.26 3.86
CA GLY A 25 -8.15 -8.36 2.55
C GLY A 25 -9.02 -9.60 2.42
N LEU A 26 -8.55 -10.74 2.92
CA LEU A 26 -9.34 -11.98 2.91
C LEU A 26 -10.60 -11.84 3.75
N LEU A 27 -10.47 -11.26 4.95
CA LEU A 27 -11.63 -11.03 5.82
C LEU A 27 -12.65 -10.11 5.15
N MET A 28 -12.19 -9.08 4.44
CA MET A 28 -13.11 -8.21 3.70
C MET A 28 -13.80 -8.94 2.57
N CYS A 29 -13.09 -9.85 1.88
CA CYS A 29 -13.67 -10.61 0.78
C CYS A 29 -14.72 -11.62 1.25
N ILE A 30 -14.67 -12.07 2.50
CA ILE A 30 -15.69 -12.97 3.06
C ILE A 30 -17.04 -12.26 3.10
N THR A 31 -17.05 -10.95 3.34
CA THR A 31 -18.26 -10.15 3.22
C THR A 31 -18.39 -9.76 1.76
N ILE A 32 -19.49 -10.12 1.11
CA ILE A 32 -19.67 -9.88 -0.33
C ILE A 32 -19.49 -8.40 -0.67
N ILE A 33 -20.02 -7.51 0.17
CA ILE A 33 -19.90 -6.06 -0.02
C ILE A 33 -18.45 -5.60 0.08
N GLY A 34 -17.64 -6.31 0.88
CA GLY A 34 -16.23 -5.96 1.09
C GLY A 34 -15.27 -6.44 0.01
N ILE A 35 -15.73 -7.23 -0.99
CA ILE A 35 -14.83 -7.76 -2.02
C ILE A 35 -14.05 -6.66 -2.74
N PRO A 36 -14.65 -5.55 -3.22
CA PRO A 36 -13.86 -4.50 -3.88
C PRO A 36 -12.76 -3.95 -2.98
N PHE A 37 -13.06 -3.79 -1.69
CA PHE A 37 -12.09 -3.26 -0.73
C PHE A 37 -11.01 -4.28 -0.40
N GLY A 38 -11.38 -5.55 -0.28
CA GLY A 38 -10.42 -6.63 -0.07
C GLY A 38 -9.43 -6.75 -1.22
N LEU A 39 -9.89 -6.58 -2.45
CA LEU A 39 -9.01 -6.61 -3.62
C LEU A 39 -7.99 -5.48 -3.58
N GLN A 40 -8.36 -4.30 -3.09
CA GLN A 40 -7.40 -3.21 -2.90
C GLN A 40 -6.35 -3.58 -1.85
N LEU A 41 -6.76 -4.23 -0.77
CA LEU A 41 -5.82 -4.67 0.25
C LEU A 41 -4.87 -5.74 -0.28
N PHE A 42 -5.31 -6.65 -1.13
CA PHE A 42 -4.43 -7.61 -1.80
C PHE A 42 -3.42 -6.91 -2.69
N LYS A 43 -3.86 -5.89 -3.44
CA LYS A 43 -2.97 -5.11 -4.28
C LYS A 43 -1.91 -4.40 -3.45
N LEU A 44 -2.31 -3.79 -2.34
CA LEU A 44 -1.37 -3.13 -1.44
C LEU A 44 -0.42 -4.14 -0.80
N GLY A 45 -0.90 -5.34 -0.47
CA GLY A 45 -0.06 -6.42 0.03
C GLY A 45 0.99 -6.85 -0.98
N ASN A 46 0.60 -7.01 -2.24
CA ASN A 46 1.53 -7.35 -3.31
C ASN A 46 2.60 -6.28 -3.47
N TYR A 47 2.22 -5.03 -3.37
CA TYR A 47 3.17 -3.93 -3.42
C TYR A 47 4.11 -3.97 -2.22
N ALA A 48 3.57 -4.25 -1.03
CA ALA A 48 4.35 -4.30 0.21
C ALA A 48 5.39 -5.42 0.23
N LEU A 49 5.19 -6.49 -0.55
CA LEU A 49 6.18 -7.57 -0.61
C LEU A 49 7.48 -7.13 -1.28
N TRP A 50 7.43 -6.27 -2.27
CA TRP A 50 8.60 -5.91 -3.07
C TRP A 50 8.49 -4.46 -3.57
N PRO A 51 8.60 -3.46 -2.64
CA PRO A 51 8.31 -2.07 -3.04
C PRO A 51 9.44 -1.38 -3.79
N PHE A 52 10.70 -1.78 -3.57
CA PHE A 52 11.82 -1.13 -4.26
C PHE A 52 11.75 -1.43 -5.76
N GLY A 53 11.81 -0.38 -6.57
CA GLY A 53 11.75 -0.51 -8.01
C GLY A 53 10.33 -0.58 -8.57
N ARG A 54 9.32 -0.45 -7.72
CA ARG A 54 7.91 -0.46 -8.14
C ARG A 54 7.23 0.80 -7.65
N GLU A 55 6.15 1.16 -8.30
CA GLU A 55 5.34 2.31 -7.91
C GLU A 55 3.88 2.06 -8.23
N MET A 56 2.99 2.82 -7.59
CA MET A 56 1.57 2.79 -7.91
C MET A 56 1.25 4.00 -8.78
N VAL A 57 0.61 3.76 -9.92
CA VAL A 57 0.21 4.79 -10.87
C VAL A 57 -1.21 4.53 -11.32
N PHE A 58 -1.93 5.59 -11.69
CA PHE A 58 -3.25 5.43 -12.27
C PHE A 58 -3.14 4.80 -13.67
N GLY A 59 -4.10 3.93 -13.99
CA GLY A 59 -4.18 3.31 -15.31
C GLY A 59 -4.50 4.33 -16.41
N PRO A 60 -4.50 3.87 -17.70
CA PRO A 60 -4.63 4.79 -18.83
C PRO A 60 -5.91 5.65 -18.83
N ASN A 61 -7.01 5.11 -18.33
CA ASN A 61 -8.29 5.81 -18.28
C ASN A 61 -8.66 6.26 -16.87
N GLU A 62 -7.68 6.30 -15.97
CA GLU A 62 -7.90 6.64 -14.57
C GLU A 62 -7.30 8.02 -14.22
N PRO A 63 -7.84 8.71 -13.20
CA PRO A 63 -8.98 8.30 -12.42
C PRO A 63 -10.29 8.46 -13.19
N GLY A 64 -11.06 7.38 -13.29
CA GLY A 64 -12.40 7.44 -13.84
C GLY A 64 -13.41 7.83 -12.77
N CYS A 65 -14.65 8.11 -13.22
CA CYS A 65 -15.70 8.49 -12.28
C CYS A 65 -15.93 7.46 -11.18
N LEU A 66 -15.98 6.18 -11.55
CA LEU A 66 -16.17 5.10 -10.58
C LEU A 66 -15.00 5.01 -9.60
N SER A 67 -13.78 5.16 -10.09
CA SER A 67 -12.60 5.13 -9.23
C SER A 67 -12.61 6.27 -8.22
N VAL A 68 -12.98 7.47 -8.64
CA VAL A 68 -13.08 8.62 -7.74
C VAL A 68 -14.11 8.36 -6.65
N VAL A 69 -15.29 7.86 -7.00
CA VAL A 69 -16.35 7.55 -6.04
C VAL A 69 -15.87 6.48 -5.05
N MET A 70 -15.24 5.41 -5.56
CA MET A 70 -14.76 4.33 -4.71
C MET A 70 -13.65 4.77 -3.78
N ASN A 71 -12.75 5.65 -4.25
CA ASN A 71 -11.71 6.21 -3.39
C ASN A 71 -12.29 7.07 -2.28
N LEU A 72 -13.33 7.85 -2.57
CA LEU A 72 -14.01 8.64 -1.54
C LEU A 72 -14.66 7.73 -0.49
N ILE A 73 -15.31 6.65 -0.93
CA ILE A 73 -15.89 5.67 -0.01
C ILE A 73 -14.79 5.02 0.84
N TRP A 74 -13.66 4.66 0.22
CA TRP A 74 -12.51 4.10 0.91
C TRP A 74 -12.05 5.01 2.04
N ILE A 75 -11.88 6.30 1.77
CA ILE A 75 -11.46 7.27 2.77
C ILE A 75 -12.51 7.40 3.87
N LEU A 76 -13.79 7.50 3.52
CA LEU A 76 -14.88 7.66 4.48
C LEU A 76 -15.03 6.44 5.40
N LEU A 77 -14.68 5.24 4.91
CA LEU A 77 -14.73 4.02 5.73
C LEU A 77 -13.58 3.94 6.75
N GLY A 78 -12.63 4.88 6.69
CA GLY A 78 -11.55 4.92 7.66
C GLY A 78 -10.23 4.29 7.19
N TRP A 79 -10.13 3.83 5.96
CA TRP A 79 -8.90 3.21 5.46
C TRP A 79 -7.73 4.17 5.33
N TRP A 80 -7.98 5.48 5.46
CA TRP A 80 -6.92 6.49 5.51
C TRP A 80 -5.94 6.24 6.67
N GLU A 81 -6.34 5.46 7.67
CA GLU A 81 -5.45 5.08 8.77
C GLU A 81 -4.22 4.34 8.28
N ILE A 82 -4.34 3.57 7.20
CA ILE A 82 -3.21 2.86 6.60
C ILE A 82 -2.14 3.87 6.16
N ALA A 83 -2.57 4.95 5.52
CA ALA A 83 -1.64 5.99 5.07
C ALA A 83 -0.93 6.66 6.25
N ILE A 84 -1.66 6.91 7.33
CA ILE A 84 -1.06 7.50 8.53
C ILE A 84 -0.03 6.56 9.13
N LEU A 85 -0.34 5.26 9.25
CA LEU A 85 0.59 4.28 9.79
C LEU A 85 1.87 4.20 8.95
N HIS A 86 1.73 4.14 7.62
CA HIS A 86 2.90 4.15 6.76
C HIS A 86 3.69 5.45 6.87
N GLY A 87 2.99 6.58 7.01
CA GLY A 87 3.65 7.86 7.23
C GLY A 87 4.48 7.89 8.50
N ILE A 88 3.93 7.35 9.60
CA ILE A 88 4.63 7.29 10.87
C ILE A 88 5.86 6.38 10.78
N PHE A 89 5.72 5.17 10.23
CA PHE A 89 6.85 4.27 10.07
C PHE A 89 7.89 4.83 9.10
N GLY A 90 7.44 5.50 8.03
CA GLY A 90 8.35 6.16 7.12
C GLY A 90 9.18 7.22 7.82
N LEU A 91 8.55 8.02 8.65
CA LEU A 91 9.24 9.05 9.41
C LEU A 91 10.24 8.44 10.40
N LEU A 92 9.82 7.39 11.13
CA LEU A 92 10.70 6.71 12.07
C LEU A 92 11.94 6.13 11.38
N PHE A 93 11.77 5.47 10.23
CA PHE A 93 12.90 4.96 9.47
C PHE A 93 13.80 6.09 8.97
N CYS A 94 13.24 7.21 8.54
CA CYS A 94 14.03 8.33 8.05
C CYS A 94 14.82 9.03 9.16
N LEU A 95 14.35 8.95 10.40
CA LEU A 95 15.09 9.49 11.55
C LEU A 95 16.41 8.75 11.78
N THR A 96 16.47 7.47 11.41
CA THR A 96 17.73 6.75 11.34
C THR A 96 18.27 6.96 9.94
N ILE A 97 19.40 7.63 9.80
CA ILE A 97 19.93 8.00 8.48
C ILE A 97 20.05 6.79 7.55
N VAL A 98 20.45 5.64 8.10
CA VAL A 98 20.57 4.40 7.33
C VAL A 98 19.22 3.91 6.83
N GLY A 99 18.14 4.19 7.56
CA GLY A 99 16.81 3.73 7.23
C GLY A 99 16.06 4.58 6.20
N ILE A 100 16.64 5.68 5.69
CA ILE A 100 15.95 6.55 4.74
C ILE A 100 15.40 5.79 3.52
N PRO A 101 16.15 4.90 2.83
CA PRO A 101 15.59 4.18 1.69
C PRO A 101 14.31 3.39 2.03
N TRP A 102 14.27 2.78 3.21
CA TRP A 102 13.10 2.01 3.64
C TRP A 102 11.96 2.92 4.08
N GLY A 103 12.30 4.06 4.71
CA GLY A 103 11.30 5.07 5.04
C GLY A 103 10.60 5.63 3.81
N LEU A 104 11.35 5.83 2.73
CA LEU A 104 10.76 6.29 1.47
C LEU A 104 9.77 5.28 0.89
N GLN A 105 10.01 3.96 1.10
CA GLN A 105 9.05 2.95 0.67
C GLN A 105 7.74 3.06 1.45
N HIS A 106 7.82 3.32 2.75
CA HIS A 106 6.62 3.56 3.55
C HIS A 106 5.85 4.80 3.06
N PHE A 107 6.55 5.88 2.71
CA PHE A 107 5.89 7.08 2.17
C PHE A 107 5.20 6.80 0.84
N LYS A 108 5.83 6.03 -0.05
CA LYS A 108 5.18 5.62 -1.30
C LYS A 108 3.90 4.83 -1.02
N MET A 109 3.95 3.92 -0.07
CA MET A 109 2.80 3.11 0.29
C MET A 109 1.71 3.95 0.94
N ALA A 110 2.09 4.95 1.73
CA ALA A 110 1.13 5.88 2.31
C ALA A 110 0.35 6.61 1.21
N LEU A 111 1.05 7.14 0.22
CA LEU A 111 0.40 7.84 -0.88
C LEU A 111 -0.47 6.90 -1.70
N GLY A 112 0.00 5.68 -1.98
CA GLY A 112 -0.76 4.71 -2.74
C GLY A 112 -2.00 4.22 -2.02
N SER A 113 -1.97 4.18 -0.69
CA SER A 113 -3.09 3.65 0.10
C SER A 113 -4.22 4.64 0.32
N ILE A 114 -3.99 5.94 0.07
CA ILE A 114 -5.07 6.94 0.19
C ILE A 114 -6.09 6.80 -0.94
N PHE A 115 -5.62 6.57 -2.18
CA PHE A 115 -6.48 6.46 -3.36
C PHE A 115 -6.16 5.19 -4.13
N PRO A 116 -6.41 3.98 -3.58
CA PRO A 116 -5.98 2.74 -4.22
C PRO A 116 -6.78 2.37 -5.47
N PHE A 117 -8.04 2.79 -5.55
CA PHE A 117 -8.88 2.42 -6.69
C PHE A 117 -8.40 3.10 -7.96
N GLY A 118 -8.23 2.31 -9.02
CA GLY A 118 -7.76 2.80 -10.30
C GLY A 118 -6.24 2.82 -10.44
N GLN A 119 -5.49 2.58 -9.37
CA GLN A 119 -4.04 2.51 -9.44
C GLN A 119 -3.55 1.10 -9.70
N LEU A 120 -2.44 1.01 -10.43
CA LEU A 120 -1.76 -0.25 -10.73
C LEU A 120 -0.35 -0.21 -10.14
N VAL A 121 0.13 -1.37 -9.71
CA VAL A 121 1.53 -1.51 -9.27
C VAL A 121 2.38 -1.78 -10.51
N ARG A 122 3.34 -0.92 -10.76
CA ARG A 122 4.16 -0.96 -11.96
C ARG A 122 5.64 -1.03 -11.60
N SER A 123 6.38 -1.82 -12.36
CA SER A 123 7.85 -1.81 -12.29
C SER A 123 8.40 -0.66 -13.16
#